data_03655d46cfbfa9403f8988c3dda7418a
#
_entry.id   03655d46cfbfa9403f8988c3dda7418a
#
_cell.length_a   1.000
_cell.length_b   1.000
_cell.length_c   1.000
_cell.angle_alpha   90.00
_cell.angle_beta   90.00
_cell.angle_gamma   90.00
#
_symmetry.space_group_name_H-M   'P 1'
#
loop_
_entity.id
_entity.type
_entity.pdbx_description
1 polymer ?
#
loop_
_entity_poly.entity_id
_entity_poly.type
_entity_poly.pdbx_seq_one_letter_code
_entity_poly.pdbx_strand_id
1 'polypeptide(L)'
;MNISMPRNKPENIGVRDSVEGAAIGLPLVQVVSAIQSHTVWHITWHAHDKFELLFVLNGSTVYEFKKHPPVELSGGQFMVVPPGVEHRGEHDLRMRTTLIGIVLAPDEKGVTRNTPFTTRELKWLRHHFKANSLTVHPLGQRLLRTITKLSKNLSRFDKQNKNEMVGMGMRLSLCSTIFEAAQQLTAVDIRDSQLIVNAAIDYMQTNFGAQLSIDNLVNHVGYSRSRFFELFKSNTGMTPNDYLQRLRLESARSLLAETSRSVTDIAFEVGFNSSQYFSTVFLQYTGLTPSGFRSQGAR
;
A
#
# COMPACT_ATOMS: atom_id res chain seq x y z
N MET A 1 -21.56 -13.01 -21.36
CA MET A 1 -21.51 -13.92 -20.20
C MET A 1 -21.52 -13.07 -18.95
N ASN A 2 -22.59 -13.13 -18.16
CA ASN A 2 -22.68 -12.47 -16.87
C ASN A 2 -21.74 -13.20 -15.90
N ILE A 3 -20.63 -12.58 -15.58
CA ILE A 3 -19.75 -13.10 -14.53
C ILE A 3 -20.36 -12.65 -13.20
N SER A 4 -21.22 -13.50 -12.64
CA SER A 4 -21.56 -13.40 -11.22
C SER A 4 -20.29 -13.73 -10.43
N MET A 5 -19.82 -12.82 -9.62
CA MET A 5 -18.82 -13.13 -8.57
C MET A 5 -19.29 -14.41 -7.85
N PRO A 6 -18.39 -15.36 -7.53
CA PRO A 6 -18.78 -16.60 -6.88
C PRO A 6 -19.55 -16.30 -5.58
N ARG A 7 -20.78 -16.79 -5.50
CA ARG A 7 -21.70 -16.64 -4.34
C ARG A 7 -21.36 -17.57 -3.18
N ASN A 8 -20.15 -18.04 -3.07
CA ASN A 8 -19.74 -18.77 -1.89
C ASN A 8 -19.42 -17.77 -0.78
N LYS A 9 -20.37 -17.58 0.14
CA LYS A 9 -20.14 -16.95 1.43
C LYS A 9 -19.27 -17.89 2.28
N PRO A 10 -18.00 -17.60 2.51
CA PRO A 10 -17.29 -18.24 3.64
C PRO A 10 -17.78 -17.57 4.92
N GLU A 11 -18.08 -18.39 5.90
CA GLU A 11 -18.60 -18.00 7.23
C GLU A 11 -17.50 -17.39 8.09
N ASN A 12 -16.92 -16.30 7.81
CA ASN A 12 -16.06 -15.45 8.66
C ASN A 12 -15.34 -14.39 7.83
N ILE A 13 -16.08 -13.67 6.98
CA ILE A 13 -15.50 -12.59 6.18
C ILE A 13 -15.59 -11.30 6.99
N GLY A 14 -14.46 -10.57 7.04
CA GLY A 14 -14.46 -9.18 7.44
C GLY A 14 -15.47 -8.38 6.61
N VAL A 15 -15.98 -7.29 7.16
CA VAL A 15 -17.02 -6.47 6.55
C VAL A 15 -16.64 -6.12 5.12
N ARG A 16 -17.46 -6.58 4.16
CA ARG A 16 -17.32 -6.26 2.74
C ARG A 16 -18.46 -5.33 2.32
N ASP A 17 -18.16 -4.07 2.16
CA ASP A 17 -19.06 -3.13 1.52
C ASP A 17 -18.80 -3.14 0.01
N SER A 18 -19.83 -3.35 -0.81
CA SER A 18 -19.69 -3.31 -2.26
C SER A 18 -20.89 -2.61 -2.90
N VAL A 19 -20.60 -1.78 -3.90
CA VAL A 19 -21.59 -1.05 -4.67
C VAL A 19 -21.33 -1.24 -6.15
N GLU A 20 -22.35 -1.65 -6.88
CA GLU A 20 -22.31 -1.69 -8.34
C GLU A 20 -22.44 -0.27 -8.90
N GLY A 21 -21.65 0.06 -9.89
CA GLY A 21 -21.72 1.38 -10.53
C GLY A 21 -23.09 1.69 -11.13
N ALA A 22 -23.81 0.68 -11.62
CA ALA A 22 -25.18 0.81 -12.09
C ALA A 22 -26.14 1.30 -11.00
N ALA A 23 -25.95 0.87 -9.75
CA ALA A 23 -26.79 1.28 -8.61
C ALA A 23 -26.67 2.77 -8.27
N ILE A 24 -25.55 3.39 -8.63
CA ILE A 24 -25.28 4.83 -8.47
C ILE A 24 -25.29 5.58 -9.79
N GLY A 25 -25.70 4.95 -10.89
CA GLY A 25 -25.76 5.56 -12.21
C GLY A 25 -24.39 5.87 -12.84
N LEU A 26 -23.33 5.16 -12.49
CA LEU A 26 -21.96 5.34 -13.00
C LEU A 26 -21.50 4.09 -13.78
N PRO A 27 -21.89 3.92 -15.06
CA PRO A 27 -21.60 2.71 -15.82
C PRO A 27 -20.11 2.46 -16.11
N LEU A 28 -19.25 3.48 -15.99
CA LEU A 28 -17.79 3.36 -16.05
C LEU A 28 -17.25 2.39 -15.01
N VAL A 29 -17.88 2.32 -13.84
CA VAL A 29 -17.50 1.44 -12.73
C VAL A 29 -18.45 0.25 -12.72
N GLN A 30 -17.91 -0.98 -12.86
CA GLN A 30 -18.71 -2.18 -12.70
C GLN A 30 -19.04 -2.39 -11.23
N VAL A 31 -18.02 -2.39 -10.39
CA VAL A 31 -18.16 -2.55 -8.93
C VAL A 31 -17.02 -1.83 -8.22
N VAL A 32 -17.34 -1.25 -7.07
CA VAL A 32 -16.37 -0.82 -6.08
C VAL A 32 -16.60 -1.59 -4.79
N SER A 33 -15.54 -2.07 -4.16
CA SER A 33 -15.59 -2.83 -2.92
C SER A 33 -14.57 -2.34 -1.93
N ALA A 34 -14.96 -2.27 -0.64
CA ALA A 34 -14.05 -2.08 0.47
C ALA A 34 -14.06 -3.35 1.33
N ILE A 35 -12.89 -3.89 1.58
CA ILE A 35 -12.68 -5.10 2.37
C ILE A 35 -11.87 -4.70 3.58
N GLN A 36 -12.41 -4.96 4.78
CA GLN A 36 -11.68 -4.86 6.04
C GLN A 36 -11.57 -6.27 6.60
N SER A 37 -10.38 -6.84 6.59
CA SER A 37 -10.16 -8.18 7.09
C SER A 37 -9.36 -8.16 8.39
N HIS A 38 -9.80 -9.02 9.33
CA HIS A 38 -9.09 -9.37 10.55
C HIS A 38 -8.67 -10.85 10.55
N THR A 39 -8.98 -11.58 9.47
CA THR A 39 -8.75 -13.02 9.34
C THR A 39 -8.15 -13.32 7.96
N VAL A 40 -7.55 -14.48 7.78
CA VAL A 40 -7.11 -14.97 6.46
C VAL A 40 -8.29 -15.02 5.52
N TRP A 41 -8.10 -14.43 4.37
CA TRP A 41 -9.10 -14.43 3.34
C TRP A 41 -8.43 -14.68 1.99
N HIS A 42 -8.96 -15.62 1.23
CA HIS A 42 -8.45 -15.96 -0.08
C HIS A 42 -9.47 -15.56 -1.15
N ILE A 43 -9.03 -14.78 -2.12
CA ILE A 43 -9.76 -14.64 -3.38
C ILE A 43 -9.35 -15.82 -4.27
N THR A 44 -10.31 -16.62 -4.71
CA THR A 44 -10.05 -17.72 -5.65
C THR A 44 -9.54 -17.19 -6.99
N TRP A 45 -8.85 -18.04 -7.74
CA TRP A 45 -8.42 -17.73 -9.10
C TRP A 45 -9.58 -17.25 -9.95
N HIS A 46 -9.46 -16.08 -10.55
CA HIS A 46 -10.44 -15.49 -11.44
C HIS A 46 -9.77 -14.57 -12.46
N ALA A 47 -10.49 -14.28 -13.52
CA ALA A 47 -10.13 -13.27 -14.50
C ALA A 47 -11.37 -12.51 -14.94
N HIS A 48 -11.22 -11.28 -15.34
CA HIS A 48 -12.28 -10.48 -15.94
C HIS A 48 -11.72 -9.66 -17.12
N ASP A 49 -12.61 -9.22 -17.99
CA ASP A 49 -12.31 -8.45 -19.20
C ASP A 49 -12.20 -6.94 -18.95
N LYS A 50 -11.97 -6.55 -17.70
CA LYS A 50 -11.98 -5.17 -17.22
C LYS A 50 -10.69 -4.85 -16.45
N PHE A 51 -10.38 -3.56 -16.32
CA PHE A 51 -9.32 -3.13 -15.42
C PHE A 51 -9.78 -3.21 -13.97
N GLU A 52 -8.88 -3.59 -13.08
CA GLU A 52 -9.09 -3.50 -11.65
C GLU A 52 -7.99 -2.64 -11.02
N LEU A 53 -8.40 -1.64 -10.25
CA LEU A 53 -7.51 -0.84 -9.42
C LEU A 53 -7.61 -1.35 -7.99
N LEU A 54 -6.48 -1.76 -7.42
CA LEU A 54 -6.36 -2.31 -6.08
C LEU A 54 -5.57 -1.34 -5.20
N PHE A 55 -6.19 -0.86 -4.12
CA PHE A 55 -5.62 0.11 -3.19
C PHE A 55 -5.51 -0.50 -1.81
N VAL A 56 -4.32 -0.58 -1.24
CA VAL A 56 -4.12 -0.99 0.15
C VAL A 56 -3.95 0.24 1.02
N LEU A 57 -4.87 0.48 1.95
CA LEU A 57 -4.80 1.61 2.86
C LEU A 57 -4.00 1.28 4.12
N ASN A 58 -4.15 0.06 4.64
CA ASN A 58 -3.46 -0.46 5.80
C ASN A 58 -3.17 -1.94 5.61
N GLY A 59 -2.13 -2.45 6.28
CA GLY A 59 -1.73 -3.86 6.20
C GLY A 59 -0.98 -4.20 4.93
N SER A 60 -0.99 -5.45 4.55
CA SER A 60 -0.38 -5.93 3.31
C SER A 60 -1.18 -7.07 2.70
N THR A 61 -0.95 -7.31 1.43
CA THR A 61 -1.55 -8.42 0.67
C THR A 61 -0.61 -8.85 -0.44
N VAL A 62 -0.66 -10.13 -0.80
CA VAL A 62 0.04 -10.66 -1.97
C VAL A 62 -0.97 -11.01 -3.04
N TYR A 63 -0.76 -10.53 -4.25
CA TYR A 63 -1.50 -10.93 -5.43
C TYR A 63 -0.65 -11.88 -6.27
N GLU A 64 -1.18 -13.06 -6.53
CA GLU A 64 -0.58 -14.05 -7.40
C GLU A 64 -1.22 -14.01 -8.79
N PHE A 65 -0.41 -14.24 -9.80
CA PHE A 65 -0.79 -14.23 -11.21
C PHE A 65 -0.32 -15.52 -11.87
N LYS A 66 -1.14 -16.18 -12.71
CA LYS A 66 -0.72 -17.44 -13.35
C LYS A 66 0.49 -17.30 -14.28
N LYS A 67 0.68 -16.13 -14.90
CA LYS A 67 1.71 -15.93 -15.93
C LYS A 67 2.68 -14.78 -15.59
N HIS A 68 2.61 -14.22 -14.39
CA HIS A 68 3.46 -13.14 -13.93
C HIS A 68 3.94 -13.43 -12.50
N PRO A 69 5.06 -12.85 -12.06
CA PRO A 69 5.49 -12.95 -10.67
C PRO A 69 4.42 -12.42 -9.70
N PRO A 70 4.37 -12.93 -8.47
CA PRO A 70 3.49 -12.39 -7.46
C PRO A 70 3.90 -10.96 -7.11
N VAL A 71 2.91 -10.16 -6.72
CA VAL A 71 3.11 -8.75 -6.34
C VAL A 71 2.61 -8.55 -4.91
N GLU A 72 3.49 -8.08 -4.04
CA GLU A 72 3.14 -7.66 -2.68
C GLU A 72 2.73 -6.19 -2.67
N LEU A 73 1.60 -5.89 -2.05
CA LEU A 73 1.08 -4.55 -1.82
C LEU A 73 1.02 -4.28 -0.32
N SER A 74 1.59 -3.17 0.09
CA SER A 74 1.55 -2.68 1.48
C SER A 74 0.68 -1.44 1.62
N GLY A 75 0.35 -1.08 2.85
CA GLY A 75 -0.42 0.13 3.15
C GLY A 75 0.19 1.38 2.53
N GLY A 76 -0.63 2.17 1.86
CA GLY A 76 -0.18 3.33 1.10
C GLY A 76 0.25 3.03 -0.35
N GLN A 77 -0.10 1.86 -0.89
CA GLN A 77 0.23 1.45 -2.24
C GLN A 77 -1.00 1.05 -3.06
N PHE A 78 -0.87 1.08 -4.37
CA PHE A 78 -1.88 0.59 -5.29
C PHE A 78 -1.26 -0.08 -6.53
N MET A 79 -2.07 -0.87 -7.22
CA MET A 79 -1.72 -1.55 -8.45
C MET A 79 -2.90 -1.55 -9.41
N VAL A 80 -2.61 -1.66 -10.69
CA VAL A 80 -3.60 -1.88 -11.75
C VAL A 80 -3.47 -3.30 -12.28
N VAL A 81 -4.56 -4.07 -12.25
CA VAL A 81 -4.66 -5.36 -12.92
C VAL A 81 -5.32 -5.15 -14.29
N PRO A 82 -4.67 -5.54 -15.40
CA PRO A 82 -5.24 -5.36 -16.73
C PRO A 82 -6.26 -6.45 -17.09
N PRO A 83 -7.11 -6.20 -18.09
CA PRO A 83 -8.08 -7.18 -18.57
C PRO A 83 -7.44 -8.52 -18.97
N GLY A 84 -8.11 -9.63 -18.64
CA GLY A 84 -7.73 -10.98 -19.04
C GLY A 84 -6.60 -11.62 -18.24
N VAL A 85 -6.04 -10.93 -17.26
CA VAL A 85 -5.00 -11.49 -16.37
C VAL A 85 -5.66 -12.31 -15.27
N GLU A 86 -5.34 -13.60 -15.24
CA GLU A 86 -5.83 -14.52 -14.21
C GLU A 86 -5.03 -14.35 -12.92
N HIS A 87 -5.73 -14.01 -11.85
CA HIS A 87 -5.13 -13.63 -10.57
C HIS A 87 -5.94 -14.08 -9.35
N ARG A 88 -5.29 -14.09 -8.20
CA ARG A 88 -5.92 -14.25 -6.89
C ARG A 88 -5.23 -13.37 -5.86
N GLY A 89 -5.92 -13.02 -4.79
CA GLY A 89 -5.36 -12.28 -3.65
C GLY A 89 -5.26 -13.16 -2.42
N GLU A 90 -4.13 -13.12 -1.75
CA GLU A 90 -3.87 -13.76 -0.48
C GLU A 90 -3.59 -12.69 0.58
N HIS A 91 -4.28 -12.75 1.72
CA HIS A 91 -4.09 -11.81 2.82
C HIS A 91 -3.41 -12.51 4.01
N ASP A 92 -2.28 -11.97 4.46
CA ASP A 92 -1.62 -12.46 5.66
C ASP A 92 -2.40 -12.07 6.93
N LEU A 93 -2.51 -13.04 7.84
CA LEU A 93 -3.27 -13.00 9.10
C LEU A 93 -2.83 -11.95 10.12
N ARG A 94 -1.67 -11.36 9.96
CA ARG A 94 -1.01 -10.67 11.09
C ARG A 94 -1.35 -9.20 11.22
N MET A 95 -1.99 -8.60 10.23
CA MET A 95 -2.30 -7.17 10.24
C MET A 95 -3.71 -6.90 9.69
N ARG A 96 -4.40 -5.94 10.33
CA ARG A 96 -5.66 -5.41 9.81
C ARG A 96 -5.42 -4.83 8.42
N THR A 97 -5.94 -5.49 7.38
CA THR A 97 -5.81 -5.01 6.00
C THR A 97 -7.09 -4.32 5.58
N THR A 98 -6.95 -3.10 5.06
CA THR A 98 -8.04 -2.38 4.39
C THR A 98 -7.69 -2.28 2.92
N LEU A 99 -8.43 -3.02 2.11
CA LEU A 99 -8.30 -3.08 0.65
C LEU A 99 -9.52 -2.45 -0.01
N ILE A 100 -9.30 -1.64 -1.04
CA ILE A 100 -10.35 -1.13 -1.91
C ILE A 100 -10.06 -1.59 -3.33
N GLY A 101 -11.04 -2.27 -3.94
CA GLY A 101 -11.01 -2.67 -5.34
C GLY A 101 -12.00 -1.86 -6.14
N ILE A 102 -11.60 -1.37 -7.31
CA ILE A 102 -12.46 -0.67 -8.28
C ILE A 102 -12.31 -1.37 -9.63
N VAL A 103 -13.38 -2.00 -10.11
CA VAL A 103 -13.43 -2.63 -11.43
C VAL A 103 -13.99 -1.64 -12.44
N LEU A 104 -13.22 -1.35 -13.49
CA LEU A 104 -13.49 -0.32 -14.51
C LEU A 104 -13.70 -0.92 -15.89
N ALA A 105 -14.72 -0.44 -16.59
CA ALA A 105 -15.08 -0.84 -17.95
C ALA A 105 -14.99 0.34 -18.95
N PRO A 106 -13.82 0.90 -19.24
CA PRO A 106 -13.69 2.13 -20.03
C PRO A 106 -14.07 1.95 -21.51
N ASP A 107 -14.22 0.73 -21.98
CA ASP A 107 -14.54 0.40 -23.38
C ASP A 107 -16.03 0.08 -23.64
N GLU A 108 -16.85 0.01 -22.60
CA GLU A 108 -18.27 -0.31 -22.74
C GLU A 108 -19.08 0.86 -23.29
N LYS A 109 -20.19 0.57 -23.95
CA LYS A 109 -21.10 1.59 -24.44
C LYS A 109 -21.78 2.34 -23.29
N GLY A 110 -21.84 3.66 -23.40
CA GLY A 110 -22.52 4.51 -22.40
C GLY A 110 -21.71 4.81 -21.15
N VAL A 111 -20.45 4.41 -21.08
CA VAL A 111 -19.57 4.63 -19.91
C VAL A 111 -19.26 6.10 -19.61
N THR A 112 -19.48 7.00 -20.59
CA THR A 112 -19.35 8.44 -20.38
C THR A 112 -20.53 9.05 -19.62
N ARG A 113 -21.62 8.30 -19.44
CA ARG A 113 -22.81 8.82 -18.72
C ARG A 113 -22.45 9.06 -17.25
N ASN A 114 -22.81 10.25 -16.78
CA ASN A 114 -22.60 10.70 -15.39
C ASN A 114 -21.11 10.68 -14.93
N THR A 115 -20.17 10.78 -15.88
CA THR A 115 -18.74 10.98 -15.61
C THR A 115 -18.29 12.32 -16.18
N PRO A 116 -17.22 12.91 -15.63
CA PRO A 116 -16.58 14.09 -16.26
C PRO A 116 -15.70 13.72 -17.46
N PHE A 117 -15.53 12.41 -17.75
CA PHE A 117 -14.60 11.94 -18.78
C PHE A 117 -15.26 11.86 -20.15
N THR A 118 -14.58 12.41 -21.15
CA THR A 118 -14.90 12.23 -22.56
C THR A 118 -14.41 10.87 -23.07
N THR A 119 -14.93 10.41 -24.20
CA THR A 119 -14.44 9.16 -24.85
C THR A 119 -12.94 9.20 -25.14
N ARG A 120 -12.38 10.39 -25.47
CA ARG A 120 -10.94 10.55 -25.72
C ARG A 120 -10.15 10.35 -24.43
N GLU A 121 -10.60 10.91 -23.34
CA GLU A 121 -9.96 10.78 -22.02
C GLU A 121 -10.05 9.35 -21.49
N LEU A 122 -11.16 8.64 -21.70
CA LEU A 122 -11.25 7.22 -21.34
C LEU A 122 -10.28 6.36 -22.14
N LYS A 123 -10.04 6.63 -23.44
CA LYS A 123 -9.01 5.97 -24.23
C LYS A 123 -7.61 6.25 -23.68
N TRP A 124 -7.37 7.47 -23.27
CA TRP A 124 -6.12 7.89 -22.64
C TRP A 124 -5.91 7.17 -21.29
N LEU A 125 -6.92 7.12 -20.42
CA LEU A 125 -6.90 6.38 -19.15
C LEU A 125 -6.56 4.90 -19.37
N ARG A 126 -7.26 4.26 -20.31
CA ARG A 126 -7.00 2.86 -20.69
C ARG A 126 -5.56 2.61 -21.10
N HIS A 127 -4.99 3.47 -21.94
CA HIS A 127 -3.60 3.36 -22.39
C HIS A 127 -2.63 3.39 -21.20
N HIS A 128 -2.79 4.35 -20.30
CA HIS A 128 -1.89 4.54 -19.16
C HIS A 128 -2.06 3.45 -18.09
N PHE A 129 -3.28 3.00 -17.84
CA PHE A 129 -3.53 1.86 -16.95
C PHE A 129 -2.89 0.58 -17.48
N LYS A 130 -2.98 0.33 -18.79
CA LYS A 130 -2.33 -0.83 -19.41
C LYS A 130 -0.80 -0.75 -19.34
N ALA A 131 -0.23 0.41 -19.64
CA ALA A 131 1.22 0.62 -19.64
C ALA A 131 1.86 0.48 -18.25
N ASN A 132 1.10 0.78 -17.18
CA ASN A 132 1.57 0.74 -15.79
C ASN A 132 0.92 -0.40 -14.97
N SER A 133 0.44 -1.46 -15.64
CA SER A 133 -0.20 -2.58 -14.98
C SER A 133 0.81 -3.51 -14.31
N LEU A 134 0.36 -4.21 -13.25
CA LEU A 134 1.13 -5.19 -12.47
C LEU A 134 2.39 -4.63 -11.80
N THR A 135 2.47 -3.32 -11.68
CA THR A 135 3.52 -2.62 -10.94
C THR A 135 2.93 -1.92 -9.71
N VAL A 136 3.73 -1.83 -8.65
CA VAL A 136 3.33 -1.20 -7.40
C VAL A 136 3.61 0.30 -7.48
N HIS A 137 2.61 1.10 -7.14
CA HIS A 137 2.70 2.55 -7.11
C HIS A 137 2.34 3.08 -5.71
N PRO A 138 3.03 4.11 -5.23
CA PRO A 138 2.67 4.73 -3.94
C PRO A 138 1.35 5.48 -4.06
N LEU A 139 0.59 5.55 -2.97
CA LEU A 139 -0.57 6.43 -2.84
C LEU A 139 -0.09 7.84 -2.46
N GLY A 140 -0.03 8.75 -3.41
CA GLY A 140 0.19 10.17 -3.13
C GLY A 140 -0.91 10.72 -2.21
N GLN A 141 -0.59 11.75 -1.44
CA GLN A 141 -1.50 12.31 -0.41
C GLN A 141 -2.89 12.66 -0.94
N ARG A 142 -2.97 13.20 -2.16
CA ARG A 142 -4.25 13.57 -2.76
C ARG A 142 -5.10 12.33 -3.02
N LEU A 143 -4.53 11.31 -3.68
CA LEU A 143 -5.19 10.04 -3.94
C LEU A 143 -5.57 9.31 -2.62
N LEU A 144 -4.69 9.32 -1.62
CA LEU A 144 -4.98 8.74 -0.30
C LEU A 144 -6.18 9.41 0.38
N ARG A 145 -6.29 10.73 0.32
CA ARG A 145 -7.46 11.46 0.87
C ARG A 145 -8.74 11.08 0.14
N THR A 146 -8.68 11.02 -1.20
CA THR A 146 -9.84 10.71 -2.04
C THR A 146 -10.33 9.28 -1.82
N ILE A 147 -9.43 8.31 -1.80
CA ILE A 147 -9.78 6.90 -1.57
C ILE A 147 -10.28 6.65 -0.14
N THR A 148 -9.73 7.35 0.85
CA THR A 148 -10.22 7.30 2.24
C THR A 148 -11.65 7.85 2.35
N LYS A 149 -11.95 8.94 1.63
CA LYS A 149 -13.32 9.48 1.55
C LYS A 149 -14.27 8.50 0.87
N LEU A 150 -13.81 7.85 -0.21
CA LEU A 150 -14.58 6.82 -0.92
C LEU A 150 -14.90 5.65 0.01
N SER A 151 -13.93 5.15 0.77
CA SER A 151 -14.12 4.07 1.76
C SER A 151 -15.21 4.43 2.79
N LYS A 152 -15.19 5.67 3.31
CA LYS A 152 -16.22 6.15 4.25
C LYS A 152 -17.60 6.27 3.60
N ASN A 153 -17.66 6.63 2.34
CA ASN A 153 -18.94 6.72 1.62
C ASN A 153 -19.51 5.32 1.34
N LEU A 154 -18.64 4.34 1.03
CA LEU A 154 -19.04 2.95 0.83
C LEU A 154 -19.69 2.35 2.07
N SER A 155 -19.10 2.54 3.26
CA SER A 155 -19.66 2.04 4.51
C SER A 155 -20.99 2.69 4.92
N ARG A 156 -21.32 3.84 4.34
CA ARG A 156 -22.57 4.57 4.58
C ARG A 156 -23.64 4.35 3.50
N PHE A 157 -23.28 3.66 2.43
CA PHE A 157 -24.20 3.45 1.33
C PHE A 157 -25.20 2.36 1.68
N ASP A 158 -26.45 2.78 1.87
CA ASP A 158 -27.58 1.87 2.06
C ASP A 158 -28.24 1.58 0.71
N LYS A 159 -28.24 0.32 0.28
CA LYS A 159 -28.86 -0.14 -0.96
C LYS A 159 -30.38 0.03 -0.96
N GLN A 160 -31.00 0.02 0.23
CA GLN A 160 -32.44 0.14 0.39
C GLN A 160 -32.90 1.59 0.43
N ASN A 161 -32.08 2.48 0.97
CA ASN A 161 -32.37 3.91 1.06
C ASN A 161 -31.50 4.66 0.03
N LYS A 162 -32.04 4.80 -1.21
CA LYS A 162 -31.38 5.49 -2.33
C LYS A 162 -31.31 7.00 -2.08
N ASN A 163 -30.45 7.42 -1.17
CA ASN A 163 -30.19 8.84 -0.95
C ASN A 163 -29.35 9.37 -2.14
N GLU A 164 -29.96 10.22 -2.98
CA GLU A 164 -29.31 10.79 -4.16
C GLU A 164 -28.01 11.54 -3.84
N MET A 165 -27.95 12.24 -2.69
CA MET A 165 -26.76 12.95 -2.23
C MET A 165 -25.60 11.99 -1.96
N VAL A 166 -25.87 10.81 -1.36
CA VAL A 166 -24.87 9.78 -1.13
C VAL A 166 -24.40 9.20 -2.46
N GLY A 167 -25.32 8.89 -3.37
CA GLY A 167 -25.01 8.42 -4.72
C GLY A 167 -24.15 9.41 -5.52
N MET A 168 -24.49 10.69 -5.47
CA MET A 168 -23.71 11.76 -6.09
C MET A 168 -22.31 11.85 -5.47
N GLY A 169 -22.21 11.84 -4.14
CA GLY A 169 -20.93 11.86 -3.43
C GLY A 169 -20.03 10.68 -3.79
N MET A 170 -20.61 9.50 -4.00
CA MET A 170 -19.88 8.31 -4.45
C MET A 170 -19.39 8.48 -5.89
N ARG A 171 -20.24 8.93 -6.83
CA ARG A 171 -19.81 9.18 -8.22
C ARG A 171 -18.64 10.15 -8.29
N LEU A 172 -18.72 11.28 -7.57
CA LEU A 172 -17.65 12.28 -7.52
C LEU A 172 -16.35 11.68 -6.93
N SER A 173 -16.48 10.94 -5.83
CA SER A 173 -15.31 10.30 -5.19
C SER A 173 -14.65 9.25 -6.10
N LEU A 174 -15.45 8.44 -6.80
CA LEU A 174 -14.94 7.44 -7.76
C LEU A 174 -14.25 8.09 -8.95
N CYS A 175 -14.89 9.09 -9.59
CA CYS A 175 -14.28 9.82 -10.71
C CYS A 175 -12.97 10.50 -10.29
N SER A 176 -12.95 11.15 -9.11
CA SER A 176 -11.71 11.74 -8.56
C SER A 176 -10.65 10.69 -8.30
N THR A 177 -11.00 9.52 -7.73
CA THR A 177 -10.04 8.43 -7.48
C THR A 177 -9.43 7.92 -8.78
N ILE A 178 -10.26 7.69 -9.82
CA ILE A 178 -9.79 7.24 -11.15
C ILE A 178 -8.84 8.27 -11.77
N PHE A 179 -9.22 9.54 -11.73
CA PHE A 179 -8.41 10.63 -12.26
C PHE A 179 -7.07 10.77 -11.53
N GLU A 180 -7.08 10.77 -10.20
CA GLU A 180 -5.87 10.91 -9.42
C GLU A 180 -4.95 9.69 -9.50
N ALA A 181 -5.53 8.47 -9.62
CA ALA A 181 -4.73 7.28 -9.93
C ALA A 181 -4.02 7.41 -11.28
N ALA A 182 -4.73 7.87 -12.31
CA ALA A 182 -4.12 8.11 -13.62
C ALA A 182 -3.06 9.21 -13.61
N GLN A 183 -3.28 10.30 -12.88
CA GLN A 183 -2.27 11.34 -12.68
C GLN A 183 -1.00 10.77 -12.02
N GLN A 184 -1.17 9.92 -11.00
CA GLN A 184 -0.07 9.30 -10.29
C GLN A 184 0.76 8.41 -11.22
N LEU A 185 0.12 7.66 -12.13
CA LEU A 185 0.78 6.79 -13.11
C LEU A 185 1.53 7.58 -14.19
N THR A 186 1.15 8.82 -14.44
CA THR A 186 1.75 9.67 -15.47
C THR A 186 2.70 10.73 -14.93
N ALA A 187 2.74 10.93 -13.61
CA ALA A 187 3.55 11.97 -13.01
C ALA A 187 5.05 11.61 -13.06
N VAL A 188 5.83 12.46 -13.65
CA VAL A 188 7.31 12.44 -13.64
C VAL A 188 7.85 12.58 -12.21
N ASP A 189 7.05 13.15 -11.30
CA ASP A 189 7.34 13.38 -9.88
C ASP A 189 7.67 12.11 -9.08
N ILE A 190 7.23 10.92 -9.55
CA ILE A 190 7.46 9.66 -8.83
C ILE A 190 8.93 9.22 -8.95
N ARG A 191 9.55 9.45 -10.09
CA ARG A 191 10.98 9.13 -10.27
C ARG A 191 11.85 9.93 -9.32
N ASP A 192 11.56 11.22 -9.15
CA ASP A 192 12.31 12.07 -8.24
C ASP A 192 12.09 11.66 -6.79
N SER A 193 10.84 11.32 -6.39
CA SER A 193 10.52 10.84 -5.04
C SER A 193 11.23 9.54 -4.70
N GLN A 194 11.24 8.58 -5.63
CA GLN A 194 11.92 7.30 -5.44
C GLN A 194 13.43 7.47 -5.37
N LEU A 195 14.00 8.31 -6.23
CA LEU A 195 15.44 8.61 -6.21
C LEU A 195 15.86 9.23 -4.89
N ILE A 196 15.06 10.16 -4.35
CA ILE A 196 15.31 10.81 -3.05
C ILE A 196 15.24 9.80 -1.90
N VAL A 197 14.22 8.96 -1.89
CA VAL A 197 14.07 7.92 -0.85
C VAL A 197 15.19 6.90 -0.94
N ASN A 198 15.57 6.46 -2.14
CA ASN A 198 16.69 5.55 -2.34
C ASN A 198 18.02 6.18 -1.88
N ALA A 199 18.29 7.42 -2.25
CA ALA A 199 19.47 8.15 -1.78
C ALA A 199 19.51 8.28 -0.24
N ALA A 200 18.35 8.51 0.38
CA ALA A 200 18.24 8.53 1.83
C ALA A 200 18.50 7.16 2.47
N ILE A 201 18.00 6.08 1.87
CA ILE A 201 18.24 4.70 2.31
C ILE A 201 19.73 4.36 2.19
N ASP A 202 20.34 4.63 1.05
CA ASP A 202 21.77 4.39 0.82
C ASP A 202 22.65 5.15 1.84
N TYR A 203 22.27 6.42 2.11
CA TYR A 203 22.94 7.22 3.11
C TYR A 203 22.77 6.65 4.53
N MET A 204 21.58 6.20 4.89
CA MET A 204 21.32 5.53 6.17
C MET A 204 22.13 4.24 6.28
N GLN A 205 22.14 3.38 5.26
CA GLN A 205 22.87 2.11 5.26
C GLN A 205 24.37 2.31 5.42
N THR A 206 24.92 3.37 4.85
CA THR A 206 26.34 3.68 4.96
C THR A 206 26.71 4.31 6.30
N ASN A 207 25.77 5.04 6.95
CA ASN A 207 26.08 5.90 8.10
C ASN A 207 25.31 5.56 9.38
N PHE A 208 24.58 4.44 9.46
CA PHE A 208 23.69 4.13 10.60
C PHE A 208 24.41 4.04 11.94
N GLY A 209 25.68 3.64 11.95
CA GLY A 209 26.52 3.54 13.15
C GLY A 209 27.09 4.87 13.65
N ALA A 210 27.09 5.92 12.81
CA ALA A 210 27.43 7.26 13.25
C ALA A 210 26.27 7.87 14.06
N GLN A 211 26.49 9.02 14.71
CA GLN A 211 25.39 9.81 15.28
C GLN A 211 24.55 10.46 14.16
N LEU A 212 23.95 9.61 13.32
CA LEU A 212 23.08 10.04 12.26
C LEU A 212 21.79 10.59 12.88
N SER A 213 21.57 11.90 12.73
CA SER A 213 20.29 12.53 13.03
C SER A 213 19.41 12.59 11.77
N ILE A 214 18.12 12.49 11.96
CA ILE A 214 17.18 12.64 10.83
C ILE A 214 17.25 14.06 10.25
N ASP A 215 17.62 15.07 11.04
CA ASP A 215 17.80 16.43 10.53
C ASP A 215 19.00 16.52 9.56
N ASN A 216 20.09 15.82 9.83
CA ASN A 216 21.21 15.70 8.89
C ASN A 216 20.78 15.03 7.59
N LEU A 217 19.96 13.97 7.68
CA LEU A 217 19.43 13.29 6.52
C LEU A 217 18.51 14.18 5.69
N VAL A 218 17.59 14.92 6.37
CA VAL A 218 16.68 15.88 5.71
C VAL A 218 17.47 16.96 4.97
N ASN A 219 18.52 17.50 5.60
CA ASN A 219 19.41 18.50 4.97
C ASN A 219 20.17 17.92 3.78
N HIS A 220 20.58 16.66 3.87
CA HIS A 220 21.30 15.99 2.78
C HIS A 220 20.42 15.82 1.53
N VAL A 221 19.13 15.50 1.71
CA VAL A 221 18.19 15.30 0.59
C VAL A 221 17.54 16.62 0.10
N GLY A 222 17.74 17.76 0.79
CA GLY A 222 17.29 19.09 0.34
C GLY A 222 15.78 19.33 0.37
N TYR A 223 15.05 18.61 1.21
CA TYR A 223 13.60 18.73 1.35
C TYR A 223 13.21 19.28 2.73
N SER A 224 11.97 19.79 2.87
CA SER A 224 11.43 20.08 4.19
C SER A 224 11.21 18.77 4.97
N ARG A 225 11.41 18.82 6.31
CA ARG A 225 11.24 17.65 7.18
C ARG A 225 9.90 16.96 6.98
N SER A 226 8.80 17.72 6.97
CA SER A 226 7.46 17.17 6.77
C SER A 226 7.31 16.46 5.44
N ARG A 227 7.79 17.07 4.35
CA ARG A 227 7.72 16.48 3.01
C ARG A 227 8.58 15.22 2.89
N PHE A 228 9.77 15.22 3.46
CA PHE A 228 10.64 14.05 3.47
C PHE A 228 10.00 12.89 4.24
N PHE A 229 9.43 13.14 5.43
CA PHE A 229 8.76 12.10 6.22
C PHE A 229 7.58 11.48 5.48
N GLU A 230 6.78 12.30 4.81
CA GLU A 230 5.66 11.83 3.97
C GLU A 230 6.15 10.96 2.80
N LEU A 231 7.14 11.43 2.05
CA LEU A 231 7.71 10.71 0.92
C LEU A 231 8.34 9.38 1.37
N PHE A 232 9.12 9.41 2.43
CA PHE A 232 9.80 8.23 2.95
C PHE A 232 8.78 7.19 3.43
N LYS A 233 7.78 7.61 4.21
CA LYS A 233 6.74 6.71 4.71
C LYS A 233 5.85 6.15 3.59
N SER A 234 5.52 6.96 2.56
CA SER A 234 4.73 6.48 1.42
C SER A 234 5.48 5.47 0.55
N ASN A 235 6.82 5.54 0.49
CA ASN A 235 7.63 4.63 -0.32
C ASN A 235 8.09 3.37 0.43
N THR A 236 8.31 3.48 1.75
CA THR A 236 8.89 2.38 2.56
C THR A 236 7.89 1.76 3.53
N GLY A 237 6.72 2.38 3.73
CA GLY A 237 5.76 1.98 4.77
C GLY A 237 6.17 2.38 6.20
N MET A 238 7.37 2.92 6.39
CA MET A 238 7.96 3.24 7.70
C MET A 238 8.32 4.72 7.80
N THR A 239 8.37 5.26 9.03
CA THR A 239 9.00 6.57 9.21
C THR A 239 10.52 6.45 9.05
N PRO A 240 11.24 7.55 8.69
CA PRO A 240 12.71 7.53 8.64
C PRO A 240 13.37 7.07 9.95
N ASN A 241 12.79 7.45 11.10
CA ASN A 241 13.27 7.02 12.42
C ASN A 241 13.14 5.50 12.62
N ASP A 242 11.98 4.93 12.29
CA ASP A 242 11.71 3.50 12.44
C ASP A 242 12.62 2.68 11.52
N TYR A 243 12.85 3.17 10.30
CA TYR A 243 13.73 2.53 9.34
C TYR A 243 15.19 2.52 9.82
N LEU A 244 15.71 3.68 10.29
CA LEU A 244 17.05 3.76 10.86
C LEU A 244 17.21 2.87 12.09
N GLN A 245 16.23 2.86 12.98
CA GLN A 245 16.22 1.99 14.15
C GLN A 245 16.27 0.51 13.75
N ARG A 246 15.51 0.12 12.73
CA ARG A 246 15.53 -1.24 12.18
C ARG A 246 16.92 -1.61 11.63
N LEU A 247 17.55 -0.75 10.84
CA LEU A 247 18.91 -0.98 10.33
C LEU A 247 19.91 -1.22 11.46
N ARG A 248 19.84 -0.40 12.52
CA ARG A 248 20.70 -0.54 13.70
C ARG A 248 20.50 -1.88 14.43
N LEU A 249 19.24 -2.29 14.57
CA LEU A 249 18.89 -3.56 15.24
C LEU A 249 19.32 -4.78 14.41
N GLU A 250 19.17 -4.73 13.08
CA GLU A 250 19.62 -5.80 12.19
C GLU A 250 21.15 -5.94 12.23
N SER A 251 21.88 -4.82 12.19
CA SER A 251 23.33 -4.84 12.35
C SER A 251 23.75 -5.37 13.73
N ALA A 252 23.06 -4.97 14.79
CA ALA A 252 23.31 -5.49 16.13
C ALA A 252 23.08 -6.99 16.24
N ARG A 253 22.06 -7.53 15.56
CA ARG A 253 21.80 -8.98 15.51
C ARG A 253 23.00 -9.75 14.91
N SER A 254 23.54 -9.28 13.79
CA SER A 254 24.73 -9.89 13.16
C SER A 254 25.93 -9.82 14.09
N LEU A 255 26.22 -8.64 14.68
CA LEU A 255 27.34 -8.47 15.62
C LEU A 255 27.20 -9.33 16.88
N LEU A 256 26.00 -9.49 17.43
CA LEU A 256 25.74 -10.36 18.57
C LEU A 256 25.93 -11.84 18.26
N ALA A 257 25.59 -12.27 17.04
CA ALA A 257 25.75 -13.66 16.60
C ALA A 257 27.19 -14.00 16.23
N GLU A 258 27.93 -13.05 15.64
CA GLU A 258 29.23 -13.30 15.00
C GLU A 258 30.42 -12.92 15.89
N THR A 259 30.21 -12.17 16.99
CA THR A 259 31.29 -11.65 17.81
C THR A 259 31.06 -11.85 19.32
N SER A 260 32.15 -11.86 20.06
CA SER A 260 32.16 -11.90 21.54
C SER A 260 32.14 -10.50 22.18
N ARG A 261 31.97 -9.45 21.41
CA ARG A 261 31.99 -8.05 21.89
C ARG A 261 30.90 -7.80 22.93
N SER A 262 31.12 -6.84 23.83
CA SER A 262 30.13 -6.53 24.85
C SER A 262 28.83 -5.97 24.23
N VAL A 263 27.70 -6.24 24.87
CA VAL A 263 26.39 -5.70 24.46
C VAL A 263 26.43 -4.16 24.43
N THR A 264 27.18 -3.56 25.36
CA THR A 264 27.34 -2.11 25.46
C THR A 264 28.13 -1.56 24.26
N ASP A 265 29.24 -2.19 23.89
CA ASP A 265 30.05 -1.77 22.74
C ASP A 265 29.25 -1.87 21.43
N ILE A 266 28.52 -2.98 21.26
CA ILE A 266 27.65 -3.17 20.10
C ILE A 266 26.57 -2.09 20.04
N ALA A 267 25.92 -1.78 21.16
CA ALA A 267 24.90 -0.73 21.22
C ALA A 267 25.42 0.62 20.72
N PHE A 268 26.61 1.03 21.18
CA PHE A 268 27.20 2.31 20.76
C PHE A 268 27.69 2.26 19.30
N GLU A 269 28.28 1.16 18.86
CA GLU A 269 28.73 0.99 17.48
C GLU A 269 27.60 1.11 16.47
N VAL A 270 26.46 0.48 16.76
CA VAL A 270 25.29 0.57 15.85
C VAL A 270 24.51 1.87 16.00
N GLY A 271 24.98 2.82 16.83
CA GLY A 271 24.49 4.20 16.91
C GLY A 271 23.41 4.47 17.96
N PHE A 272 23.26 3.61 18.97
CA PHE A 272 22.42 3.92 20.14
C PHE A 272 23.20 4.76 21.15
N ASN A 273 22.54 5.74 21.76
CA ASN A 273 23.14 6.61 22.79
C ASN A 273 23.11 5.99 24.20
N SER A 274 22.45 4.85 24.37
CA SER A 274 22.30 4.17 25.67
C SER A 274 22.13 2.67 25.45
N SER A 275 22.92 1.86 26.17
CA SER A 275 22.80 0.41 26.14
C SER A 275 21.51 -0.10 26.78
N GLN A 276 20.94 0.64 27.73
CA GLN A 276 19.66 0.30 28.34
C GLN A 276 18.51 0.49 27.34
N TYR A 277 18.48 1.63 26.66
CA TYR A 277 17.49 1.88 25.61
C TYR A 277 17.62 0.89 24.46
N PHE A 278 18.86 0.60 24.01
CA PHE A 278 19.13 -0.45 23.03
C PHE A 278 18.53 -1.78 23.47
N SER A 279 18.81 -2.25 24.70
CA SER A 279 18.32 -3.53 25.20
C SER A 279 16.79 -3.63 25.22
N THR A 280 16.12 -2.53 25.59
CA THR A 280 14.65 -2.43 25.60
C THR A 280 14.09 -2.56 24.18
N VAL A 281 14.63 -1.80 23.22
CA VAL A 281 14.16 -1.79 21.83
C VAL A 281 14.49 -3.11 21.13
N PHE A 282 15.68 -3.67 21.42
CA PHE A 282 16.09 -4.97 20.89
C PHE A 282 15.16 -6.10 21.34
N LEU A 283 14.78 -6.09 22.62
CA LEU A 283 13.80 -7.04 23.17
C LEU A 283 12.43 -6.89 22.49
N GLN A 284 11.96 -5.66 22.32
CA GLN A 284 10.68 -5.40 21.62
C GLN A 284 10.71 -5.88 20.17
N TYR A 285 11.84 -5.74 19.50
CA TYR A 285 12.00 -6.11 18.09
C TYR A 285 12.19 -7.62 17.88
N THR A 286 12.98 -8.28 18.73
CA THR A 286 13.38 -9.69 18.53
C THR A 286 12.65 -10.67 19.45
N GLY A 287 11.98 -10.20 20.50
CA GLY A 287 11.40 -11.02 21.55
C GLY A 287 12.43 -11.54 22.58
N LEU A 288 13.71 -11.18 22.44
CA LEU A 288 14.82 -11.66 23.29
C LEU A 288 15.67 -10.49 23.75
N THR A 289 16.23 -10.58 24.95
CA THR A 289 17.30 -9.66 25.35
C THR A 289 18.55 -9.88 24.48
N PRO A 290 19.42 -8.86 24.28
CA PRO A 290 20.65 -9.03 23.51
C PRO A 290 21.54 -10.19 23.99
N SER A 291 21.66 -10.36 25.30
CA SER A 291 22.42 -11.49 25.90
C SER A 291 21.72 -12.84 25.66
N GLY A 292 20.39 -12.86 25.77
CA GLY A 292 19.58 -14.07 25.47
C GLY A 292 19.68 -14.48 24.00
N PHE A 293 19.63 -13.51 23.09
CA PHE A 293 19.81 -13.73 21.66
C PHE A 293 21.18 -14.36 21.34
N ARG A 294 22.27 -13.81 21.93
CA ARG A 294 23.61 -14.37 21.78
C ARG A 294 23.70 -15.82 22.27
N SER A 295 23.10 -16.13 23.41
CA SER A 295 23.14 -17.47 23.98
C SER A 295 22.38 -18.51 23.14
N GLN A 296 21.41 -18.11 22.36
CA GLN A 296 20.69 -19.01 21.43
C GLN A 296 21.45 -19.27 20.13
N GLY A 297 22.21 -18.28 19.63
CA GLY A 297 23.06 -18.44 18.44
C GLY A 297 24.34 -19.21 18.67
N ALA A 298 24.72 -19.44 19.92
CA ALA A 298 25.91 -20.23 20.32
C ALA A 298 25.63 -21.75 20.47
N ARG A 299 24.44 -22.19 20.15
CA ARG A 299 24.04 -23.61 20.06
C ARG A 299 23.88 -24.00 18.60
#